data_987ae3a17583eaf364a38f3541e3f34c
#
_entry.id   987ae3a17583eaf364a38f3541e3f34c
#
_cell.length_a   1.000
_cell.length_b   1.000
_cell.length_c   1.000
_cell.angle_alpha   90.00
_cell.angle_beta   90.00
_cell.angle_gamma   90.00
#
_symmetry.space_group_name_H-M   'P 1'
#
loop_
_entity.id
_entity.type
_entity.pdbx_description
1 polymer ?
#
loop_
_entity_poly.entity_id
_entity_poly.type
_entity_poly.pdbx_seq_one_letter_code
_entity_poly.pdbx_strand_id
1 'polypeptide(L)'
;MNIPFIFLPLIGLDIEELKANFTNAKLLLKKSKRVNLYTILGVAKEHLATEQEIKTAYKKAALKWHPDRHSGSNEEMKKEAENRFKEIGDVYEILIDPTKKRLWDQGCDREELDQRAEHAKQGGHGGGGGFRGHGGGFGGFY
;
A
#
# COMPACT_ATOMS: atom_id res chain seq x y z
N MET A 1 5.34 -34.52 -21.83
CA MET A 1 5.88 -34.33 -23.21
C MET A 1 6.75 -33.08 -23.22
N ASN A 2 8.04 -33.25 -23.37
CA ASN A 2 8.94 -32.13 -23.57
C ASN A 2 8.91 -31.70 -25.03
N ILE A 3 8.30 -30.57 -25.31
CA ILE A 3 8.34 -29.97 -26.64
C ILE A 3 9.71 -29.28 -26.78
N PRO A 4 10.53 -29.61 -27.79
CA PRO A 4 11.80 -28.91 -27.98
C PRO A 4 11.58 -27.40 -28.16
N PHE A 5 12.45 -26.61 -27.58
CA PHE A 5 12.39 -25.15 -27.62
C PHE A 5 12.30 -24.54 -29.03
N ILE A 6 12.88 -25.21 -30.03
CA ILE A 6 12.86 -24.82 -31.43
C ILE A 6 11.48 -24.96 -32.09
N PHE A 7 10.56 -25.75 -31.52
CA PHE A 7 9.20 -25.93 -32.06
C PHE A 7 8.17 -24.95 -31.54
N LEU A 8 8.49 -24.18 -30.49
CA LEU A 8 7.58 -23.18 -29.91
C LEU A 8 7.16 -22.08 -30.91
N PRO A 9 8.07 -21.50 -31.71
CA PRO A 9 7.67 -20.52 -32.73
C PRO A 9 6.81 -21.09 -33.86
N LEU A 10 6.99 -22.38 -34.18
CA LEU A 10 6.23 -23.08 -35.20
C LEU A 10 4.76 -23.33 -34.79
N ILE A 11 4.47 -23.33 -33.48
CA ILE A 11 3.12 -23.53 -32.93
C ILE A 11 2.41 -22.17 -32.75
N GLY A 12 3.06 -21.05 -33.10
CA GLY A 12 2.52 -19.70 -32.89
C GLY A 12 2.55 -19.22 -31.43
N LEU A 13 3.35 -19.88 -30.61
CA LEU A 13 3.55 -19.47 -29.20
C LEU A 13 4.77 -18.54 -29.10
N ASP A 14 4.53 -17.29 -28.80
CA ASP A 14 5.59 -16.33 -28.49
C ASP A 14 6.06 -16.54 -27.03
N ILE A 15 7.34 -16.87 -26.90
CA ILE A 15 7.95 -17.13 -25.59
C ILE A 15 7.95 -15.87 -24.71
N GLU A 16 8.14 -14.71 -25.32
CA GLU A 16 8.11 -13.44 -24.59
C GLU A 16 6.70 -13.12 -24.09
N GLU A 17 5.68 -13.38 -24.88
CA GLU A 17 4.29 -13.27 -24.47
C GLU A 17 3.94 -14.23 -23.34
N LEU A 18 4.39 -15.48 -23.41
CA LEU A 18 4.20 -16.46 -22.34
C LEU A 18 4.89 -16.05 -21.03
N LYS A 19 6.10 -15.52 -21.10
CA LYS A 19 6.83 -15.00 -19.94
C LYS A 19 6.11 -13.79 -19.33
N ALA A 20 5.65 -12.87 -20.17
CA ALA A 20 4.89 -11.69 -19.72
C ALA A 20 3.58 -12.11 -19.05
N ASN A 21 2.85 -13.04 -19.62
CA ASN A 21 1.60 -13.58 -19.06
C ASN A 21 1.85 -14.29 -17.73
N PHE A 22 2.92 -15.07 -17.61
CA PHE A 22 3.30 -15.74 -16.38
C PHE A 22 3.70 -14.76 -15.27
N THR A 23 4.47 -13.74 -15.61
CA THR A 23 4.86 -12.68 -14.67
C THR A 23 3.64 -11.90 -14.19
N ASN A 24 2.74 -11.58 -15.11
CA ASN A 24 1.49 -10.88 -14.80
C ASN A 24 0.57 -11.72 -13.90
N ALA A 25 0.43 -13.02 -14.19
CA ALA A 25 -0.33 -13.95 -13.37
C ALA A 25 0.24 -14.07 -11.95
N LYS A 26 1.56 -14.14 -11.80
CA LYS A 26 2.23 -14.12 -10.50
C LYS A 26 1.95 -12.84 -9.71
N LEU A 27 2.00 -11.69 -10.39
CA LEU A 27 1.72 -10.41 -9.78
C LEU A 27 0.28 -10.30 -9.31
N LEU A 28 -0.68 -10.73 -10.13
CA LEU A 28 -2.10 -10.77 -9.76
C LEU A 28 -2.35 -11.68 -8.58
N LEU A 29 -1.72 -12.84 -8.55
CA LEU A 29 -1.81 -13.77 -7.41
C LEU A 29 -1.21 -13.17 -6.13
N LYS A 30 -0.07 -12.51 -6.24
CA LYS A 30 0.56 -11.80 -5.12
C LYS A 30 -0.36 -10.70 -4.57
N LYS A 31 -0.97 -9.91 -5.46
CA LYS A 31 -1.92 -8.85 -5.08
C LYS A 31 -3.18 -9.41 -4.41
N SER A 32 -3.69 -10.54 -4.87
CA SER A 32 -4.90 -11.14 -4.29
C SER A 32 -4.69 -11.71 -2.88
N LYS A 33 -3.48 -12.16 -2.57
CA LYS A 33 -3.14 -12.76 -1.26
C LYS A 33 -2.77 -11.73 -0.19
N ARG A 34 -2.36 -10.52 -0.59
CA ARG A 34 -1.95 -9.50 0.37
C ARG A 34 -3.14 -8.76 0.96
N VAL A 35 -2.97 -8.22 2.15
CA VAL A 35 -3.98 -7.38 2.80
C VAL A 35 -4.20 -6.12 1.97
N ASN A 36 -5.44 -5.79 1.70
CA ASN A 36 -5.78 -4.59 0.93
C ASN A 36 -5.77 -3.36 1.84
N LEU A 37 -4.80 -2.47 1.65
CA LEU A 37 -4.64 -1.25 2.44
C LEU A 37 -5.84 -0.31 2.31
N TYR A 38 -6.45 -0.24 1.14
CA TYR A 38 -7.63 0.58 0.90
C TYR A 38 -8.84 0.11 1.73
N THR A 39 -8.99 -1.20 1.89
CA THR A 39 -10.05 -1.78 2.74
C THR A 39 -9.81 -1.46 4.22
N ILE A 40 -8.58 -1.51 4.70
CA ILE A 40 -8.22 -1.14 6.08
C ILE A 40 -8.62 0.30 6.37
N LEU A 41 -8.35 1.20 5.42
CA LEU A 41 -8.69 2.60 5.55
C LEU A 41 -10.17 2.91 5.29
N GLY A 42 -10.89 1.98 4.65
CA GLY A 42 -12.30 2.13 4.28
C GLY A 42 -12.52 2.96 3.01
N VAL A 43 -11.57 2.91 2.07
CA VAL A 43 -11.66 3.58 0.77
C VAL A 43 -12.23 2.62 -0.27
N ALA A 44 -13.34 3.01 -0.90
CA ALA A 44 -14.04 2.16 -1.87
C ALA A 44 -13.39 2.11 -3.26
N LYS A 45 -12.67 3.14 -3.65
CA LYS A 45 -12.14 3.30 -5.02
C LYS A 45 -10.71 2.80 -5.22
N GLU A 46 -10.14 2.13 -4.26
CA GLU A 46 -8.78 1.56 -4.35
C GLU A 46 -7.74 2.50 -5.00
N HIS A 47 -7.08 2.04 -6.06
CA HIS A 47 -6.04 2.79 -6.77
C HIS A 47 -6.51 4.10 -7.42
N LEU A 48 -7.81 4.29 -7.60
CA LEU A 48 -8.41 5.54 -8.12
C LEU A 48 -8.71 6.57 -7.02
N ALA A 49 -8.47 6.22 -5.75
CA ALA A 49 -8.71 7.11 -4.63
C ALA A 49 -7.85 8.37 -4.72
N THR A 50 -8.49 9.50 -4.57
CA THR A 50 -7.81 10.80 -4.50
C THR A 50 -7.17 11.01 -3.13
N GLU A 51 -6.21 11.91 -3.05
CA GLU A 51 -5.59 12.31 -1.79
C GLU A 51 -6.62 12.78 -0.75
N GLN A 52 -7.64 13.49 -1.18
CA GLN A 52 -8.72 13.96 -0.31
C GLN A 52 -9.58 12.82 0.24
N GLU A 53 -9.89 11.84 -0.59
CA GLU A 53 -10.63 10.65 -0.16
C GLU A 53 -9.83 9.84 0.86
N ILE A 54 -8.52 9.69 0.64
CA ILE A 54 -7.59 9.03 1.57
C ILE A 54 -7.53 9.77 2.91
N LYS A 55 -7.37 11.10 2.89
CA LYS A 55 -7.37 11.93 4.11
C LYS A 55 -8.69 11.85 4.87
N THR A 56 -9.80 11.87 4.18
CA THR A 56 -11.13 11.79 4.79
C THR A 56 -11.36 10.41 5.42
N ALA A 57 -11.00 9.35 4.72
CA ALA A 57 -11.08 7.99 5.22
C ALA A 57 -10.20 7.77 6.46
N TYR A 58 -8.99 8.29 6.44
CA TYR A 58 -8.08 8.26 7.59
C TYR A 58 -8.69 8.94 8.82
N LYS A 59 -9.21 10.16 8.66
CA LYS A 59 -9.85 10.87 9.77
C LYS A 59 -11.01 10.08 10.37
N LYS A 60 -11.87 9.50 9.54
CA LYS A 60 -12.98 8.65 9.97
C LYS A 60 -12.50 7.42 10.74
N ALA A 61 -11.54 6.70 10.19
CA ALA A 61 -10.99 5.49 10.81
C ALA A 61 -10.24 5.81 12.11
N ALA A 62 -9.44 6.86 12.13
CA ALA A 62 -8.71 7.32 13.31
C ALA A 62 -9.65 7.72 14.46
N LEU A 63 -10.75 8.43 14.15
CA LEU A 63 -11.77 8.77 15.15
C LEU A 63 -12.48 7.54 15.69
N LYS A 64 -12.73 6.54 14.84
CA LYS A 64 -13.40 5.29 15.26
C LYS A 64 -12.54 4.48 16.23
N TRP A 65 -11.24 4.38 15.98
CA TRP A 65 -10.32 3.54 16.74
C TRP A 65 -9.44 4.32 17.72
N HIS A 66 -9.76 5.59 17.97
CA HIS A 66 -8.98 6.41 18.89
C HIS A 66 -9.02 5.82 20.32
N PRO A 67 -7.86 5.70 21.00
CA PRO A 67 -7.78 5.10 22.34
C PRO A 67 -8.73 5.75 23.36
N ASP A 68 -8.93 7.06 23.31
CA ASP A 68 -9.82 7.79 24.21
C ASP A 68 -11.28 7.32 24.14
N ARG A 69 -11.73 6.88 22.95
CA ARG A 69 -13.10 6.35 22.78
C ARG A 69 -13.29 4.98 23.41
N HIS A 70 -12.20 4.26 23.62
CA HIS A 70 -12.19 2.92 24.18
C HIS A 70 -11.64 2.87 25.62
N SER A 71 -11.44 4.03 26.25
CA SER A 71 -10.89 4.14 27.61
C SER A 71 -11.74 3.45 28.67
N GLY A 72 -13.06 3.40 28.47
CA GLY A 72 -14.00 2.69 29.33
C GLY A 72 -14.22 1.21 29.00
N SER A 73 -13.59 0.71 27.95
CA SER A 73 -13.73 -0.68 27.50
C SER A 73 -12.81 -1.62 28.29
N ASN A 74 -13.00 -2.94 28.11
CA ASN A 74 -12.10 -3.94 28.68
C ASN A 74 -10.70 -3.86 28.04
N GLU A 75 -9.71 -4.49 28.67
CA GLU A 75 -8.31 -4.44 28.22
C GLU A 75 -8.11 -5.03 26.82
N GLU A 76 -8.86 -6.05 26.46
CA GLU A 76 -8.80 -6.65 25.11
C GLU A 76 -9.24 -5.66 24.03
N MET A 77 -10.34 -4.94 24.28
CA MET A 77 -10.87 -3.93 23.36
C MET A 77 -9.94 -2.71 23.25
N LYS A 78 -9.34 -2.30 24.35
CA LYS A 78 -8.33 -1.23 24.34
C LYS A 78 -7.14 -1.60 23.48
N LYS A 79 -6.60 -2.79 23.68
CA LYS A 79 -5.46 -3.31 22.91
C LYS A 79 -5.82 -3.46 21.41
N GLU A 80 -7.01 -3.92 21.10
CA GLU A 80 -7.49 -3.98 19.71
C GLU A 80 -7.58 -2.58 19.11
N ALA A 81 -8.12 -1.61 19.82
CA ALA A 81 -8.22 -0.22 19.37
C ALA A 81 -6.84 0.39 19.10
N GLU A 82 -5.87 0.16 19.97
CA GLU A 82 -4.49 0.62 19.79
C GLU A 82 -3.84 -0.02 18.55
N ASN A 83 -4.00 -1.33 18.36
CA ASN A 83 -3.46 -2.04 17.20
C ASN A 83 -4.08 -1.54 15.89
N ARG A 84 -5.41 -1.36 15.88
CA ARG A 84 -6.13 -0.83 14.72
C ARG A 84 -5.73 0.60 14.41
N PHE A 85 -5.61 1.44 15.43
CA PHE A 85 -5.19 2.82 15.26
C PHE A 85 -3.78 2.93 14.66
N LYS A 86 -2.85 2.12 15.15
CA LYS A 86 -1.50 2.03 14.60
C LYS A 86 -1.51 1.54 13.14
N GLU A 87 -2.24 0.48 12.85
CA GLU A 87 -2.37 -0.06 11.49
C GLU A 87 -2.93 0.97 10.51
N ILE A 88 -3.94 1.72 10.92
CA ILE A 88 -4.54 2.81 10.13
C ILE A 88 -3.51 3.92 9.85
N GLY A 89 -2.69 4.27 10.83
CA GLY A 89 -1.60 5.24 10.66
C GLY A 89 -0.56 4.78 9.66
N ASP A 90 -0.10 3.54 9.76
CA ASP A 90 0.87 2.94 8.85
C ASP A 90 0.33 2.88 7.40
N VAL A 91 -0.94 2.51 7.24
CA VAL A 91 -1.61 2.47 5.94
C VAL A 91 -1.74 3.87 5.34
N TYR A 92 -2.12 4.84 6.15
CA TYR A 92 -2.23 6.22 5.70
C TYR A 92 -0.90 6.76 5.19
N GLU A 93 0.20 6.51 5.89
CA GLU A 93 1.55 6.93 5.48
C GLU A 93 1.93 6.38 4.10
N ILE A 94 1.55 5.14 3.80
CA ILE A 94 1.78 4.54 2.49
C ILE A 94 0.91 5.17 1.40
N LEU A 95 -0.37 5.34 1.66
CA LEU A 95 -1.33 5.77 0.65
C LEU A 95 -1.31 7.28 0.38
N ILE A 96 -0.85 8.09 1.34
CA ILE A 96 -0.75 9.55 1.16
C ILE A 96 0.49 9.96 0.35
N ASP A 97 1.56 9.18 0.37
CA ASP A 97 2.75 9.41 -0.44
C ASP A 97 2.51 8.88 -1.86
N PRO A 98 2.50 9.74 -2.90
CA PRO A 98 2.24 9.34 -4.28
C PRO A 98 3.20 8.26 -4.79
N THR A 99 4.46 8.29 -4.34
CA THR A 99 5.47 7.32 -4.73
C THR A 99 5.21 5.95 -4.09
N LYS A 100 4.97 5.91 -2.80
CA LYS A 100 4.64 4.67 -2.07
C LYS A 100 3.32 4.08 -2.57
N LYS A 101 2.29 4.92 -2.77
CA LYS A 101 1.00 4.49 -3.34
C LYS A 101 1.18 3.82 -4.70
N ARG A 102 1.91 4.46 -5.61
CA ARG A 102 2.18 3.90 -6.94
C ARG A 102 2.93 2.57 -6.86
N LEU A 103 3.96 2.48 -6.04
CA LEU A 103 4.72 1.24 -5.84
C LEU A 103 3.84 0.13 -5.26
N TRP A 104 2.98 0.47 -4.31
CA TRP A 104 2.00 -0.46 -3.77
C TRP A 104 1.03 -0.96 -4.85
N ASP A 105 0.48 -0.07 -5.65
CA ASP A 105 -0.43 -0.42 -6.75
C ASP A 105 0.26 -1.29 -7.83
N GLN A 106 1.56 -1.12 -8.02
CA GLN A 106 2.40 -1.96 -8.90
C GLN A 106 2.68 -3.35 -8.31
N GLY A 107 2.43 -3.59 -7.04
CA GLY A 107 2.58 -4.89 -6.40
C GLY A 107 3.79 -5.02 -5.45
N CYS A 108 4.43 -3.93 -5.08
CA CYS A 108 5.48 -3.94 -4.06
C CYS A 108 4.90 -4.29 -2.70
N ASP A 109 5.64 -5.06 -1.91
CA ASP A 109 5.27 -5.37 -0.54
C ASP A 109 5.66 -4.23 0.41
N ARG A 110 5.09 -4.21 1.62
CA ARG A 110 5.39 -3.19 2.63
C ARG A 110 6.89 -3.06 2.92
N GLU A 111 7.58 -4.18 3.01
CA GLU A 111 9.01 -4.25 3.30
C GLU A 111 9.88 -3.63 2.18
N GLU A 112 9.41 -3.75 0.93
CA GLU A 112 10.09 -3.21 -0.24
C GLU A 112 9.79 -1.72 -0.49
N LEU A 113 8.65 -1.21 0.04
CA LEU A 113 8.17 0.14 -0.27
C LEU A 113 9.14 1.22 0.14
N ASP A 114 9.70 1.15 1.34
CA ASP A 114 10.60 2.17 1.85
C ASP A 114 11.91 2.20 1.07
N GLN A 115 12.50 1.05 0.82
CA GLN A 115 13.73 0.93 0.03
C GLN A 115 13.53 1.45 -1.40
N ARG A 116 12.45 1.05 -2.07
CA ARG A 116 12.15 1.48 -3.43
C ARG A 116 11.73 2.95 -3.53
N ALA A 117 11.02 3.46 -2.53
CA ALA A 117 10.66 4.86 -2.48
C ALA A 117 11.87 5.77 -2.29
N GLU A 118 12.82 5.36 -1.45
CA GLU A 118 14.11 6.06 -1.29
C GLU A 118 14.92 6.08 -2.60
N HIS A 119 15.04 4.95 -3.27
CA HIS A 119 15.71 4.86 -4.57
C HIS A 119 15.02 5.71 -5.64
N ALA A 120 13.71 5.74 -5.68
CA ALA A 120 12.95 6.56 -6.62
C ALA A 120 13.15 8.07 -6.37
N LYS A 121 13.30 8.48 -5.11
CA LYS A 121 13.59 9.87 -4.74
C LYS A 121 15.03 10.28 -5.10
N GLN A 122 15.98 9.37 -4.96
CA GLN A 122 17.39 9.62 -5.30
C GLN A 122 17.67 9.61 -6.81
N GLY A 123 16.92 8.85 -7.59
CA GLY A 123 17.06 8.78 -9.05
C GLY A 123 16.44 9.94 -9.82
N GLY A 124 15.65 10.79 -9.18
CA GLY A 124 15.06 11.99 -9.74
C GLY A 124 15.91 13.22 -9.43
N HIS A 125 16.87 13.52 -10.27
CA HIS A 125 17.62 14.76 -10.17
C HIS A 125 16.73 15.96 -10.51
N GLY A 126 16.36 16.73 -9.51
CA GLY A 126 15.79 18.06 -9.70
C GLY A 126 14.44 18.31 -9.04
N GLY A 127 14.47 19.10 -7.99
CA GLY A 127 13.32 19.88 -7.56
C GLY A 127 12.81 19.60 -6.14
N GLY A 128 13.39 20.30 -5.22
CA GLY A 128 12.94 20.96 -4.04
C GLY A 128 11.63 20.55 -3.37
N GLY A 129 11.70 20.23 -2.11
CA GLY A 129 10.56 20.14 -1.25
C GLY A 129 10.80 19.17 -0.11
N GLY A 130 11.73 19.51 0.78
CA GLY A 130 11.91 18.78 2.02
C GLY A 130 10.66 18.87 2.87
N PHE A 131 9.90 17.80 2.96
CA PHE A 131 9.03 17.60 4.09
C PHE A 131 9.78 16.69 5.08
N ARG A 132 10.74 17.33 5.72
CA ARG A 132 11.37 16.82 6.92
C ARG A 132 10.54 17.33 8.08
N GLY A 133 9.65 16.52 8.58
CA GLY A 133 8.80 16.93 9.68
C GLY A 133 8.01 15.77 10.19
N HIS A 134 8.73 14.79 10.72
CA HIS A 134 8.05 13.94 11.59
C HIS A 134 8.71 13.87 12.95
N GLY A 135 8.42 14.82 13.73
CA GLY A 135 8.50 14.73 15.17
C GLY A 135 7.09 14.71 15.70
N GLY A 136 6.76 13.69 16.45
CA GLY A 136 5.54 13.41 17.12
C GLY A 136 4.70 14.60 17.54
N GLY A 137 3.46 14.48 17.31
CA GLY A 137 2.47 15.43 17.70
C GLY A 137 1.09 15.01 17.24
N PHE A 138 0.61 13.87 17.69
CA PHE A 138 -0.82 13.60 17.72
C PHE A 138 -1.48 14.40 18.85
N GLY A 139 -1.23 15.70 18.88
CA GLY A 139 -1.85 16.62 19.80
C GLY A 139 -2.55 17.71 19.02
N GLY A 140 -3.83 17.55 18.72
CA GLY A 140 -4.58 18.62 18.11
C GLY A 140 -5.71 18.23 17.18
N PHE A 141 -6.51 17.28 17.57
CA PHE A 141 -7.85 17.09 17.00
C PHE A 141 -8.87 17.17 18.13
N TYR A 142 -9.05 18.38 18.63
CA TYR A 142 -10.18 18.73 19.47
C TYR A 142 -10.96 19.83 18.76
#